data_41bf0cc0ee9ecf03ab3d3a4f70175b5f
#
_entry.id   41bf0cc0ee9ecf03ab3d3a4f70175b5f
#
_cell.length_a   1.000
_cell.length_b   1.000
_cell.length_c   1.000
_cell.angle_alpha   90.00
_cell.angle_beta   90.00
_cell.angle_gamma   90.00
#
_symmetry.space_group_name_H-M   'P 1'
#
loop_
_entity.id
_entity.type
_entity.pdbx_description
1 polymer ?
#
loop_
_entity_poly.entity_id
_entity_poly.type
_entity_poly.pdbx_seq_one_letter_code
_entity_poly.pdbx_strand_id
1 'polypeptide(L)'
;MLPRQALPACLLLAAVLTGGCETFGHKQAPPPPPPPPGTALTPEPEAAEEEPLPVRKVAEPIVVAAWAEPKELPAGGGQAQIMVRIQKEGGKRFPGVEVRLRSSGGSLFSAGRVLVTDASGMTRDRLTARKTTTITLNAGGTRYRFQIPVGEPAP
;
A
#
# COMPACT_ATOMS: atom_id res chain seq x y z
N MET A 1 -38.57 18.57 30.98
CA MET A 1 -39.05 17.19 30.72
C MET A 1 -38.09 16.51 29.80
N LEU A 2 -37.23 15.68 30.35
CA LEU A 2 -36.24 14.89 29.61
C LEU A 2 -36.68 13.44 29.60
N PRO A 3 -36.65 12.74 28.46
CA PRO A 3 -36.76 11.28 28.50
C PRO A 3 -35.36 10.66 28.62
N ARG A 4 -35.16 9.95 29.72
CA ARG A 4 -34.12 8.95 29.90
C ARG A 4 -34.39 7.80 28.90
N GLN A 5 -33.46 7.48 28.07
CA GLN A 5 -33.46 6.22 27.34
C GLN A 5 -32.34 5.32 27.82
N ALA A 6 -32.77 4.11 28.13
CA ALA A 6 -32.04 3.02 28.74
C ALA A 6 -30.95 2.41 27.83
N LEU A 7 -29.85 2.01 28.47
CA LEU A 7 -28.86 1.11 27.93
C LEU A 7 -29.40 -0.34 27.89
N PRO A 8 -29.15 -1.11 26.86
CA PRO A 8 -29.12 -2.55 26.97
C PRO A 8 -27.68 -3.01 27.13
N ALA A 9 -27.46 -3.73 28.22
CA ALA A 9 -26.34 -4.61 28.43
C ALA A 9 -26.43 -5.79 27.43
N CYS A 10 -25.40 -6.06 26.66
CA CYS A 10 -25.21 -7.31 25.93
C CYS A 10 -23.84 -7.87 26.25
N LEU A 11 -23.90 -8.78 27.17
CA LEU A 11 -23.46 -10.18 27.16
C LEU A 11 -22.11 -10.48 26.47
N LEU A 12 -21.14 -10.72 27.34
CA LEU A 12 -19.90 -11.45 27.10
C LEU A 12 -20.22 -12.87 26.59
N LEU A 13 -19.63 -13.23 25.44
CA LEU A 13 -19.44 -14.63 25.07
C LEU A 13 -17.94 -14.82 24.80
N ALA A 14 -17.27 -15.38 25.80
CA ALA A 14 -15.93 -15.91 25.70
C ALA A 14 -15.99 -17.26 24.98
N ALA A 15 -15.42 -17.37 23.79
CA ALA A 15 -15.12 -18.63 23.15
C ALA A 15 -13.62 -18.86 23.21
N VAL A 16 -13.23 -19.70 24.17
CA VAL A 16 -11.91 -20.33 24.26
C VAL A 16 -11.88 -21.44 23.21
N LEU A 17 -11.06 -21.33 22.21
CA LEU A 17 -10.66 -22.41 21.32
C LEU A 17 -9.18 -22.70 21.53
N THR A 18 -8.95 -23.66 22.43
CA THR A 18 -7.73 -24.46 22.52
C THR A 18 -7.70 -25.40 21.31
N GLY A 19 -6.60 -25.45 20.62
CA GLY A 19 -6.43 -26.43 19.54
C GLY A 19 -5.10 -26.28 18.85
N GLY A 20 -4.14 -27.08 19.25
CA GLY A 20 -3.43 -28.04 18.44
C GLY A 20 -2.11 -27.52 17.90
N CYS A 21 -1.03 -27.67 18.66
CA CYS A 21 0.33 -27.81 18.12
C CYS A 21 0.43 -29.15 17.37
N GLU A 22 0.32 -29.11 16.05
CA GLU A 22 0.80 -30.20 15.22
C GLU A 22 2.26 -29.97 14.92
N THR A 23 3.08 -30.65 15.67
CA THR A 23 4.49 -30.91 15.39
C THR A 23 4.59 -31.68 14.07
N PHE A 24 4.85 -31.00 12.97
CA PHE A 24 5.30 -31.64 11.75
C PHE A 24 6.69 -32.20 11.98
N GLY A 25 6.73 -33.51 12.29
CA GLY A 25 7.94 -34.27 12.28
C GLY A 25 8.59 -34.25 10.91
N HIS A 26 9.67 -33.52 10.78
CA HIS A 26 10.56 -33.59 9.61
C HIS A 26 11.18 -34.99 9.62
N LYS A 27 10.63 -35.92 8.82
CA LYS A 27 11.32 -37.13 8.43
C LYS A 27 12.54 -36.68 7.61
N GLN A 28 13.66 -36.66 8.28
CA GLN A 28 14.96 -36.47 7.65
C GLN A 28 15.17 -37.64 6.68
N ALA A 29 15.20 -37.34 5.40
CA ALA A 29 15.53 -38.32 4.38
C ALA A 29 16.96 -38.83 4.61
N PRO A 30 17.23 -40.12 4.41
CA PRO A 30 18.59 -40.66 4.58
C PRO A 30 19.52 -39.96 3.57
N PRO A 31 20.79 -39.72 3.95
CA PRO A 31 21.75 -39.10 3.07
C PRO A 31 22.00 -39.96 1.82
N PRO A 32 22.16 -39.37 0.65
CA PRO A 32 22.45 -40.11 -0.57
C PRO A 32 23.78 -40.85 -0.46
N PRO A 33 23.90 -42.04 -1.06
CA PRO A 33 25.13 -42.82 -1.06
C PRO A 33 26.27 -42.05 -1.73
N PRO A 34 27.51 -42.21 -1.28
CA PRO A 34 28.66 -41.56 -1.87
C PRO A 34 28.84 -41.99 -3.34
N PRO A 35 29.25 -41.08 -4.23
CA PRO A 35 29.49 -41.40 -5.63
C PRO A 35 30.71 -42.35 -5.76
N PRO A 36 30.69 -43.26 -6.75
CA PRO A 36 31.79 -44.17 -6.98
C PRO A 36 33.08 -43.44 -7.38
N PRO A 37 34.25 -43.86 -6.93
CA PRO A 37 35.49 -43.24 -7.32
C PRO A 37 35.87 -43.64 -8.74
N GLY A 38 36.00 -42.66 -9.60
CA GLY A 38 36.65 -42.87 -10.89
C GLY A 38 35.82 -42.45 -12.08
N THR A 39 35.98 -41.24 -12.50
CA THR A 39 36.29 -40.81 -13.88
C THR A 39 36.45 -39.30 -13.84
N ALA A 40 37.67 -38.85 -13.78
CA ALA A 40 38.01 -37.46 -14.04
C ALA A 40 37.75 -37.18 -15.54
N LEU A 41 36.56 -36.81 -15.87
CA LEU A 41 36.25 -36.10 -17.10
C LEU A 41 36.58 -34.61 -16.80
N THR A 42 37.68 -34.13 -17.36
CA THR A 42 37.97 -32.71 -17.48
C THR A 42 36.74 -32.01 -18.05
N PRO A 43 36.11 -31.09 -17.32
CA PRO A 43 35.07 -30.28 -17.95
C PRO A 43 35.76 -29.35 -18.92
N GLU A 44 35.55 -29.59 -20.20
CA GLU A 44 35.69 -28.59 -21.25
C GLU A 44 34.98 -27.34 -20.78
N PRO A 45 35.58 -26.14 -20.89
CA PRO A 45 34.89 -24.91 -20.50
C PRO A 45 33.72 -24.72 -21.47
N GLU A 46 32.57 -25.23 -21.06
CA GLU A 46 31.29 -24.91 -21.67
C GLU A 46 31.18 -23.40 -21.57
N ALA A 47 31.20 -22.77 -22.74
CA ALA A 47 31.03 -21.32 -22.88
C ALA A 47 29.80 -20.94 -22.05
N ALA A 48 30.03 -20.17 -20.99
CA ALA A 48 28.97 -19.64 -20.16
C ALA A 48 28.03 -18.89 -21.12
N GLU A 49 26.91 -19.52 -21.41
CA GLU A 49 25.77 -18.88 -22.07
C GLU A 49 25.40 -17.75 -21.11
N GLU A 50 25.83 -16.53 -21.44
CA GLU A 50 25.47 -15.33 -20.68
C GLU A 50 23.93 -15.27 -20.67
N GLU A 51 23.33 -15.67 -19.52
CA GLU A 51 21.90 -15.46 -19.30
C GLU A 51 21.63 -13.98 -19.56
N PRO A 52 20.72 -13.65 -20.50
CA PRO A 52 20.43 -12.26 -20.78
C PRO A 52 19.91 -11.61 -19.50
N LEU A 53 20.66 -10.61 -19.03
CA LEU A 53 20.32 -9.82 -17.85
C LEU A 53 18.84 -9.41 -17.96
N PRO A 54 18.04 -9.55 -16.89
CA PRO A 54 16.63 -9.20 -16.93
C PRO A 54 16.49 -7.74 -17.34
N VAL A 55 15.91 -7.53 -18.52
CA VAL A 55 15.64 -6.20 -19.07
C VAL A 55 14.77 -5.48 -18.04
N ARG A 56 15.34 -4.52 -17.35
CA ARG A 56 14.63 -3.67 -16.40
C ARG A 56 13.52 -2.98 -17.18
N LYS A 57 12.25 -3.39 -16.97
CA LYS A 57 11.10 -2.68 -17.55
C LYS A 57 11.22 -1.22 -17.15
N VAL A 58 11.56 -0.37 -18.10
CA VAL A 58 11.53 1.08 -17.91
C VAL A 58 10.09 1.42 -17.59
N ALA A 59 9.85 1.97 -16.39
CA ALA A 59 8.51 2.37 -16.00
C ALA A 59 8.01 3.42 -17.00
N GLU A 60 6.85 3.16 -17.62
CA GLU A 60 6.24 4.14 -18.51
C GLU A 60 6.07 5.48 -17.77
N PRO A 61 6.45 6.62 -18.39
CA PRO A 61 6.30 7.90 -17.75
C PRO A 61 4.82 8.19 -17.48
N ILE A 62 4.53 8.57 -16.24
CA ILE A 62 3.18 8.85 -15.76
C ILE A 62 3.06 10.31 -15.33
N VAL A 63 1.88 10.87 -15.55
CA VAL A 63 1.47 12.18 -15.03
C VAL A 63 0.54 11.93 -13.85
N VAL A 64 0.91 12.49 -12.70
CA VAL A 64 0.13 12.38 -11.46
C VAL A 64 -0.46 13.73 -11.13
N ALA A 65 -1.78 13.79 -10.95
CA ALA A 65 -2.50 14.93 -10.41
C ALA A 65 -3.19 14.50 -9.11
N ALA A 66 -3.05 15.31 -8.07
CA ALA A 66 -3.72 15.05 -6.80
C ALA A 66 -4.23 16.36 -6.19
N TRP A 67 -5.42 16.30 -5.60
CA TRP A 67 -6.05 17.43 -4.92
C TRP A 67 -6.92 16.94 -3.77
N ALA A 68 -7.36 17.86 -2.92
CA ALA A 68 -8.30 17.60 -1.84
C ALA A 68 -9.59 18.36 -2.01
N GLU A 69 -10.68 17.78 -1.56
CA GLU A 69 -12.01 18.40 -1.47
C GLU A 69 -12.57 18.24 -0.04
N PRO A 70 -12.77 19.35 0.68
CA PRO A 70 -12.42 20.73 0.33
C PRO A 70 -10.89 20.94 0.25
N LYS A 71 -10.46 21.99 -0.46
CA LYS A 71 -9.03 22.35 -0.59
C LYS A 71 -8.41 22.81 0.72
N GLU A 72 -9.25 23.33 1.61
CA GLU A 72 -8.91 23.81 2.95
C GLU A 72 -9.91 23.24 3.95
N LEU A 73 -9.41 22.83 5.10
CA LEU A 73 -10.23 22.34 6.21
C LEU A 73 -10.66 23.53 7.08
N PRO A 74 -11.84 23.47 7.71
CA PRO A 74 -12.30 24.52 8.61
C PRO A 74 -11.38 24.68 9.83
N ALA A 75 -11.51 25.80 10.52
CA ALA A 75 -10.84 26.04 11.79
C ALA A 75 -11.13 24.90 12.79
N GLY A 76 -10.08 24.38 13.41
CA GLY A 76 -10.20 23.21 14.30
C GLY A 76 -10.11 21.85 13.58
N GLY A 77 -10.01 21.85 12.26
CA GLY A 77 -9.82 20.65 11.47
C GLY A 77 -11.12 20.06 10.92
N GLY A 78 -11.01 18.91 10.28
CA GLY A 78 -12.15 18.26 9.64
C GLY A 78 -11.74 17.09 8.78
N GLN A 79 -12.59 16.78 7.82
CA GLN A 79 -12.37 15.73 6.83
C GLN A 79 -12.24 16.32 5.43
N ALA A 80 -11.31 15.76 4.65
CA ALA A 80 -11.18 16.04 3.23
C ALA A 80 -11.10 14.73 2.45
N GLN A 81 -11.67 14.71 1.26
CA GLN A 81 -11.49 13.65 0.30
C GLN A 81 -10.27 13.97 -0.56
N ILE A 82 -9.32 13.06 -0.60
CA ILE A 82 -8.15 13.15 -1.45
C ILE A 82 -8.48 12.44 -2.75
N MET A 83 -8.34 13.14 -3.87
CA MET A 83 -8.52 12.62 -5.21
C MET A 83 -7.17 12.51 -5.88
N VAL A 84 -6.91 11.37 -6.50
CA VAL A 84 -5.68 11.12 -7.27
C VAL A 84 -6.07 10.68 -8.66
N ARG A 85 -5.49 11.30 -9.67
CA ARG A 85 -5.63 10.92 -11.08
C ARG A 85 -4.28 10.58 -11.66
N ILE A 86 -4.19 9.45 -12.32
CA ILE A 86 -2.98 9.00 -13.00
C ILE A 86 -3.27 8.84 -14.48
N GLN A 87 -2.40 9.40 -15.29
CA GLN A 87 -2.47 9.35 -16.73
C GLN A 87 -1.10 8.95 -17.29
N LYS A 88 -1.09 8.33 -18.45
CA LYS A 88 0.14 8.17 -19.25
C LYS A 88 0.53 9.52 -19.86
N GLU A 89 1.78 9.67 -20.22
CA GLU A 89 2.23 10.77 -21.06
C GLU A 89 1.37 10.78 -22.34
N GLY A 90 0.77 11.95 -22.67
CA GLY A 90 -0.25 12.05 -23.71
C GLY A 90 -1.71 12.01 -23.22
N GLY A 91 -1.94 12.02 -21.90
CA GLY A 91 -3.27 12.22 -21.30
C GLY A 91 -4.19 11.00 -21.25
N LYS A 92 -3.71 9.83 -21.71
CA LYS A 92 -4.49 8.59 -21.62
C LYS A 92 -4.64 8.13 -20.17
N ARG A 93 -5.83 7.71 -19.80
CA ARG A 93 -6.12 7.13 -18.47
C ARG A 93 -5.24 5.93 -18.20
N PHE A 94 -4.78 5.79 -16.96
CA PHE A 94 -3.94 4.67 -16.56
C PHE A 94 -4.58 3.91 -15.38
N PRO A 95 -5.43 2.93 -15.64
CA PRO A 95 -6.03 2.09 -14.61
C PRO A 95 -5.02 1.07 -14.06
N GLY A 96 -5.33 0.54 -12.87
CA GLY A 96 -4.56 -0.54 -12.27
C GLY A 96 -3.22 -0.11 -11.66
N VAL A 97 -2.97 1.19 -11.52
CA VAL A 97 -1.73 1.70 -10.91
C VAL A 97 -1.84 1.69 -9.40
N GLU A 98 -0.82 1.15 -8.76
CA GLU A 98 -0.70 1.18 -7.31
C GLU A 98 -0.32 2.56 -6.81
N VAL A 99 -1.08 3.04 -5.84
CA VAL A 99 -0.90 4.35 -5.19
C VAL A 99 -0.75 4.15 -3.69
N ARG A 100 0.28 4.74 -3.10
CA ARG A 100 0.45 4.81 -1.65
C ARG A 100 0.38 6.25 -1.19
N LEU A 101 -0.49 6.52 -0.23
CA LEU A 101 -0.65 7.82 0.41
C LEU A 101 -0.06 7.77 1.82
N ARG A 102 0.62 8.85 2.20
CA ARG A 102 1.09 9.10 3.57
C ARG A 102 0.76 10.53 3.96
N SER A 103 0.36 10.75 5.20
CA SER A 103 0.14 12.07 5.75
C SER A 103 1.18 12.39 6.84
N SER A 104 1.59 13.65 6.92
CA SER A 104 2.48 14.13 8.00
C SER A 104 1.71 14.41 9.30
N GLY A 105 0.40 14.52 9.21
CA GLY A 105 -0.50 14.78 10.34
C GLY A 105 -1.91 14.32 9.98
N GLY A 106 -2.68 13.91 10.99
CA GLY A 106 -4.00 13.34 10.76
C GLY A 106 -3.98 11.88 10.31
N SER A 107 -5.15 11.35 10.02
CA SER A 107 -5.41 9.93 9.74
C SER A 107 -5.97 9.78 8.32
N LEU A 108 -5.37 8.91 7.53
CA LEU A 108 -5.89 8.46 6.24
C LEU A 108 -6.78 7.23 6.44
N PHE A 109 -7.89 7.14 5.74
CA PHE A 109 -8.78 5.99 5.81
C PHE A 109 -8.09 4.71 5.30
N SER A 110 -7.27 4.84 4.26
CA SER A 110 -6.45 3.72 3.77
C SER A 110 -5.41 3.23 4.79
N ALA A 111 -5.08 4.04 5.82
CA ALA A 111 -4.04 3.73 6.81
C ALA A 111 -2.69 3.34 6.17
N GLY A 112 -2.34 3.93 5.03
CA GLY A 112 -1.12 3.64 4.27
C GLY A 112 -1.15 2.36 3.45
N ARG A 113 -2.30 1.68 3.35
CA ARG A 113 -2.50 0.56 2.41
C ARG A 113 -2.37 1.03 0.97
N VAL A 114 -2.06 0.09 0.09
CA VAL A 114 -2.03 0.34 -1.35
C VAL A 114 -3.45 0.54 -1.86
N LEU A 115 -3.66 1.62 -2.57
CA LEU A 115 -4.85 1.90 -3.36
C LEU A 115 -4.56 1.59 -4.82
N VAL A 116 -5.57 1.25 -5.59
CA VAL A 116 -5.43 0.95 -7.02
C VAL A 116 -6.33 1.90 -7.79
N THR A 117 -5.83 2.43 -8.91
CA THR A 117 -6.64 3.29 -9.78
C THR A 117 -7.70 2.48 -10.52
N ASP A 118 -8.89 3.05 -10.61
CA ASP A 118 -10.04 2.49 -11.33
C ASP A 118 -9.88 2.61 -12.87
N ALA A 119 -10.90 2.20 -13.62
CA ALA A 119 -10.93 2.27 -15.09
C ALA A 119 -10.76 3.70 -15.65
N SER A 120 -11.04 4.73 -14.84
CA SER A 120 -10.83 6.15 -15.19
C SER A 120 -9.43 6.66 -14.86
N GLY A 121 -8.58 5.82 -14.28
CA GLY A 121 -7.25 6.20 -13.79
C GLY A 121 -7.32 7.00 -12.49
N MET A 122 -8.41 6.90 -11.72
CA MET A 122 -8.61 7.63 -10.47
C MET A 122 -8.62 6.71 -9.26
N THR A 123 -8.20 7.25 -8.13
CA THR A 123 -8.42 6.63 -6.82
C THR A 123 -8.72 7.72 -5.78
N ARG A 124 -9.28 7.33 -4.66
CA ARG A 124 -9.72 8.24 -3.60
C ARG A 124 -9.32 7.72 -2.24
N ASP A 125 -9.07 8.67 -1.33
CA ASP A 125 -8.91 8.37 0.08
C ASP A 125 -9.54 9.50 0.91
N ARG A 126 -9.76 9.26 2.19
CA ARG A 126 -10.30 10.24 3.12
C ARG A 126 -9.26 10.56 4.19
N LEU A 127 -8.99 11.86 4.35
CA LEU A 127 -8.15 12.39 5.41
C LEU A 127 -9.02 12.97 6.51
N THR A 128 -8.64 12.72 7.76
CA THR A 128 -9.14 13.46 8.94
C THR A 128 -7.95 14.15 9.58
N ALA A 129 -7.94 15.47 9.63
CA ALA A 129 -6.84 16.24 10.20
C ALA A 129 -7.34 17.44 11.02
N ARG A 130 -6.56 17.84 12.02
CA ARG A 130 -6.82 18.99 12.90
C ARG A 130 -5.83 20.14 12.70
N LYS A 131 -4.82 19.94 11.90
CA LYS A 131 -3.79 20.91 11.57
C LYS A 131 -3.34 20.74 10.12
N THR A 132 -2.76 21.77 9.56
CA THR A 132 -2.18 21.74 8.21
C THR A 132 -1.34 20.47 8.02
N THR A 133 -1.64 19.73 6.98
CA THR A 133 -1.11 18.39 6.77
C THR A 133 -0.52 18.27 5.37
N THR A 134 0.68 17.73 5.28
CA THR A 134 1.32 17.41 4.00
C THR A 134 0.98 15.97 3.63
N ILE A 135 0.45 15.80 2.43
CA ILE A 135 0.21 14.50 1.83
C ILE A 135 1.36 14.17 0.89
N THR A 136 1.94 12.99 1.08
CA THR A 136 2.93 12.41 0.17
C THR A 136 2.31 11.24 -0.55
N LEU A 137 2.33 11.28 -1.87
CA LEU A 137 1.82 10.25 -2.75
C LEU A 137 2.98 9.61 -3.50
N ASN A 138 2.98 8.27 -3.60
CA ASN A 138 3.90 7.51 -4.43
C ASN A 138 3.07 6.65 -5.38
N ALA A 139 3.35 6.78 -6.67
CA ALA A 139 2.69 6.00 -7.71
C ALA A 139 3.66 5.76 -8.87
N GLY A 140 3.81 4.52 -9.35
CA GLY A 140 4.66 4.19 -10.50
C GLY A 140 6.10 4.69 -10.40
N GLY A 141 6.68 4.78 -9.20
CA GLY A 141 8.01 5.33 -8.96
C GLY A 141 8.07 6.86 -8.84
N THR A 142 6.99 7.56 -9.11
CA THR A 142 6.88 9.02 -8.99
C THR A 142 6.39 9.40 -7.60
N ARG A 143 7.05 10.39 -6.99
CA ARG A 143 6.65 10.97 -5.71
C ARG A 143 6.08 12.36 -5.94
N TYR A 144 4.88 12.58 -5.41
CA TYR A 144 4.19 13.87 -5.43
C TYR A 144 3.84 14.31 -4.01
N ARG A 145 3.87 15.63 -3.73
CA ARG A 145 3.52 16.19 -2.42
C ARG A 145 2.63 17.41 -2.59
N PHE A 146 1.66 17.55 -1.71
CA PHE A 146 0.83 18.73 -1.58
C PHE A 146 0.37 18.92 -0.14
N GLN A 147 -0.05 20.14 0.19
CA GLN A 147 -0.52 20.49 1.52
C GLN A 147 -2.03 20.72 1.50
N ILE A 148 -2.66 20.36 2.61
CA ILE A 148 -4.04 20.66 2.91
C ILE A 148 -4.01 21.56 4.14
N PRO A 149 -4.26 22.87 3.97
CA PRO A 149 -4.27 23.81 5.08
C PRO A 149 -5.50 23.60 5.95
N VAL A 150 -5.38 23.98 7.20
CA VAL A 150 -6.50 24.15 8.14
C VAL A 150 -6.65 25.64 8.39
N GLY A 151 -7.84 26.14 8.20
CA GLY A 151 -8.14 27.56 8.40
C GLY A 151 -7.89 28.02 9.82
N GLU A 152 -7.60 29.30 9.99
CA GLU A 152 -7.50 29.90 11.30
C GLU A 152 -8.90 30.18 11.87
N PRO A 153 -9.09 30.06 13.19
CA PRO A 153 -10.34 30.50 13.80
C PRO A 153 -10.53 31.99 13.54
N ALA A 154 -11.72 32.35 13.11
CA ALA A 154 -12.07 33.77 12.97
C ALA A 154 -11.91 34.47 14.33
N PRO A 155 -11.39 35.71 14.36
CA PRO A 155 -11.18 36.47 15.56
C PRO A 155 -12.51 36.80 16.28
#